data_c75b4e564fb3c0d2b81243f0fa3609d7
#
_entry.id   c75b4e564fb3c0d2b81243f0fa3609d7
#
_cell.length_a   1.000
_cell.length_b   1.000
_cell.length_c   1.000
_cell.angle_alpha   90.00
_cell.angle_beta   90.00
_cell.angle_gamma   90.00
#
_symmetry.space_group_name_H-M   'P 1'
#
loop_
_entity.id
_entity.type
_entity.pdbx_description
1 polymer ?
#
loop_
_entity_poly.entity_id
_entity_poly.type
_entity_poly.pdbx_seq_one_letter_code
_entity_poly.pdbx_strand_id
1 'polypeptide(L)'
;MQFEPKENIIVKFCNSIWIERGLSSHTIESYKRDLLQYDLWLNEKSKKIIDASSSDLNQYCARKMDAGLSASSISRFLSSIKNFYTWLEQNHLRDDNPSKLIDSPKLGRRLPKNLNE
;
A
#
# COMPACT_ATOMS: atom_id res chain seq x y z
N MET A 1 19.22 24.68 8.16
CA MET A 1 18.90 24.32 7.99
C MET A 1 18.41 23.92 8.03
N GLN A 2 17.99 23.80 8.03
CA GLN A 2 17.47 23.32 8.18
C GLN A 2 17.07 22.65 7.61
N PHE A 3 17.29 22.36 7.66
CA PHE A 3 16.79 21.60 7.11
C PHE A 3 15.89 20.90 7.74
N GLU A 4 15.16 20.75 7.19
CA GLU A 4 14.33 20.03 7.78
C GLU A 4 14.49 18.69 7.44
N PRO A 5 14.26 17.81 8.30
CA PRO A 5 14.39 16.45 7.95
C PRO A 5 13.39 16.17 6.86
N LYS A 6 13.76 15.35 5.93
CA LYS A 6 12.86 14.97 4.98
C LYS A 6 11.78 14.25 5.61
N GLU A 7 10.58 14.71 5.47
CA GLU A 7 9.45 14.01 6.00
C GLU A 7 9.28 12.73 5.21
N ASN A 8 9.07 11.63 5.90
CA ASN A 8 8.86 10.35 5.26
C ASN A 8 7.59 10.43 4.42
N ILE A 9 7.67 10.00 3.17
CA ILE A 9 6.54 10.11 2.25
C ILE A 9 5.33 9.31 2.76
N ILE A 10 5.58 8.22 3.47
CA ILE A 10 4.49 7.42 4.04
C ILE A 10 3.77 8.21 5.12
N VAL A 11 4.51 8.93 5.95
CA VAL A 11 3.91 9.75 6.99
C VAL A 11 3.08 10.87 6.37
N LYS A 12 3.61 11.49 5.32
CA LYS A 12 2.86 12.52 4.62
C LYS A 12 1.55 11.99 4.08
N PHE A 13 1.59 10.80 3.47
CA PHE A 13 0.40 10.18 2.96
C PHE A 13 -0.60 9.92 4.08
N CYS A 14 -0.14 9.37 5.19
CA CYS A 14 -1.02 9.06 6.31
C CYS A 14 -1.70 10.30 6.86
N ASN A 15 -0.95 11.39 6.99
CA ASN A 15 -1.53 12.64 7.47
C ASN A 15 -2.56 13.18 6.49
N SER A 16 -2.29 13.03 5.21
CA SER A 16 -3.19 13.51 4.18
C SER A 16 -4.53 12.77 4.22
N ILE A 17 -4.50 11.44 4.29
CA ILE A 17 -5.77 10.70 4.28
C ILE A 17 -6.51 10.84 5.59
N TRP A 18 -5.80 11.09 6.69
CA TRP A 18 -6.45 11.38 7.96
C TRP A 18 -7.30 12.63 7.82
N ILE A 19 -6.73 13.67 7.24
CA ILE A 19 -7.43 14.93 7.07
C ILE A 19 -8.53 14.84 6.03
N GLU A 20 -8.22 14.26 4.88
CA GLU A 20 -9.15 14.26 3.76
C GLU A 20 -10.28 13.28 3.88
N ARG A 21 -10.03 12.13 4.49
CA ARG A 21 -11.03 11.09 4.53
C ARG A 21 -11.59 10.80 5.89
N GLY A 22 -10.98 11.33 6.93
CA GLY A 22 -11.46 11.09 8.27
C GLY A 22 -11.40 9.63 8.69
N LEU A 23 -10.42 8.90 8.18
CA LEU A 23 -10.28 7.50 8.54
C LEU A 23 -9.90 7.38 10.01
N SER A 24 -10.26 6.27 10.63
CA SER A 24 -9.96 6.06 12.03
C SER A 24 -8.46 5.95 12.26
N SER A 25 -8.02 6.24 13.47
CA SER A 25 -6.59 6.14 13.79
C SER A 25 -6.11 4.70 13.64
N HIS A 26 -6.97 3.72 13.93
CA HIS A 26 -6.63 2.31 13.75
C HIS A 26 -6.31 2.00 12.30
N THR A 27 -7.14 2.47 11.39
CA THR A 27 -6.93 2.25 9.97
C THR A 27 -5.65 2.91 9.49
N ILE A 28 -5.43 4.15 9.91
CA ILE A 28 -4.25 4.90 9.54
C ILE A 28 -2.98 4.19 10.02
N GLU A 29 -3.00 3.72 11.26
CA GLU A 29 -1.83 3.03 11.82
C GLU A 29 -1.56 1.71 11.11
N SER A 30 -2.61 1.01 10.75
CA SER A 30 -2.45 -0.25 10.02
C SER A 30 -1.85 -0.01 8.64
N TYR A 31 -2.34 1.02 7.96
CA TYR A 31 -1.80 1.38 6.66
C TYR A 31 -0.33 1.78 6.77
N LYS A 32 -0.02 2.59 7.77
CA LYS A 32 1.34 3.06 7.96
C LYS A 32 2.28 1.88 8.18
N ARG A 33 1.88 0.94 9.04
CA ARG A 33 2.70 -0.22 9.32
C ARG A 33 2.92 -1.07 8.07
N ASP A 34 1.86 -1.30 7.31
CA ASP A 34 1.95 -2.10 6.10
C ASP A 34 2.90 -1.45 5.09
N LEU A 35 2.78 -0.14 4.93
CA LEU A 35 3.62 0.58 3.97
C LEU A 35 5.07 0.63 4.43
N LEU A 36 5.31 0.79 5.72
CA LEU A 36 6.68 0.82 6.23
C LEU A 36 7.37 -0.52 6.05
N GLN A 37 6.67 -1.61 6.24
CA GLN A 37 7.23 -2.94 6.04
C GLN A 37 7.59 -3.16 4.57
N TYR A 38 6.72 -2.72 3.69
CA TYR A 38 6.96 -2.81 2.27
C TYR A 38 8.17 -1.96 1.87
N ASP A 39 8.26 -0.77 2.42
CA ASP A 39 9.37 0.13 2.16
C ASP A 39 10.70 -0.48 2.59
N LEU A 40 10.72 -1.12 3.76
CA LEU A 40 11.92 -1.79 4.23
C LEU A 40 12.36 -2.89 3.27
N TRP A 41 11.42 -3.68 2.80
CA TRP A 41 11.71 -4.75 1.86
C TRP A 41 12.29 -4.19 0.57
N LEU A 42 11.73 -3.09 0.07
CA LEU A 42 12.23 -2.45 -1.14
C LEU A 42 13.63 -1.89 -0.93
N ASN A 43 13.89 -1.30 0.23
CA ASN A 43 15.20 -0.72 0.51
C ASN A 43 16.28 -1.79 0.54
N GLU A 44 15.95 -3.01 0.92
CA GLU A 44 16.91 -4.11 0.87
C GLU A 44 17.31 -4.41 -0.57
N LYS A 45 16.47 -4.02 -1.51
CA LYS A 45 16.76 -4.20 -2.93
C LYS A 45 17.24 -2.91 -3.57
N SER A 46 17.59 -1.93 -2.76
CA SER A 46 18.05 -0.62 -3.22
C SER A 46 16.99 0.12 -4.03
N LYS A 47 15.72 -0.05 -3.63
CA LYS A 47 14.61 0.62 -4.31
C LYS A 47 13.85 1.48 -3.33
N LYS A 48 13.20 2.51 -3.87
CA LYS A 48 12.38 3.40 -3.07
C LYS A 48 10.91 3.10 -3.34
N ILE A 49 10.10 3.29 -2.32
CA ILE A 49 8.68 3.01 -2.44
C ILE A 49 8.03 3.85 -3.54
N ILE A 50 8.51 5.08 -3.71
CA ILE A 50 7.95 5.98 -4.70
C ILE A 50 8.27 5.52 -6.13
N ASP A 51 9.29 4.70 -6.29
CA ASP A 51 9.73 4.23 -7.61
C ASP A 51 9.41 2.77 -7.88
N ALA A 52 8.74 2.10 -6.97
CA ALA A 52 8.48 0.68 -7.12
C ALA A 52 7.61 0.38 -8.34
N SER A 53 7.84 -0.75 -8.97
CA SER A 53 7.09 -1.17 -10.14
C SER A 53 5.98 -2.14 -9.75
N SER A 54 5.09 -2.43 -10.70
CA SER A 54 4.05 -3.43 -10.46
C SER A 54 4.67 -4.80 -10.21
N SER A 55 5.81 -5.07 -10.85
CA SER A 55 6.54 -6.33 -10.60
C SER A 55 6.99 -6.41 -9.15
N ASP A 56 7.49 -5.30 -8.59
CA ASP A 56 7.89 -5.26 -7.19
C ASP A 56 6.70 -5.55 -6.28
N LEU A 57 5.57 -4.96 -6.57
CA LEU A 57 4.35 -5.18 -5.79
C LEU A 57 3.92 -6.64 -5.85
N ASN A 58 3.94 -7.22 -7.03
CA ASN A 58 3.56 -8.62 -7.19
C ASN A 58 4.48 -9.54 -6.40
N GLN A 59 5.78 -9.27 -6.44
CA GLN A 59 6.74 -10.07 -5.70
C GLN A 59 6.51 -9.99 -4.21
N TYR A 60 6.23 -8.79 -3.72
CA TYR A 60 6.00 -8.60 -2.29
C TYR A 60 4.72 -9.31 -1.85
N CYS A 61 3.67 -9.20 -2.65
CA CYS A 61 2.41 -9.87 -2.33
C CYS A 61 2.59 -11.39 -2.30
N ALA A 62 3.32 -11.93 -3.26
CA ALA A 62 3.59 -13.36 -3.30
C ALA A 62 4.36 -13.79 -2.04
N ARG A 63 5.34 -12.98 -1.65
CA ARG A 63 6.12 -13.26 -0.47
C ARG A 63 5.25 -13.29 0.79
N LYS A 64 4.31 -12.35 0.89
CA LYS A 64 3.41 -12.30 2.04
C LYS A 64 2.47 -13.51 2.06
N MET A 65 2.00 -13.91 0.91
CA MET A 65 1.16 -15.09 0.83
C MET A 65 1.93 -16.34 1.23
N ASP A 66 3.17 -16.45 0.78
CA ASP A 66 4.02 -17.59 1.13
C ASP A 66 4.34 -17.62 2.62
N ALA A 67 4.38 -16.45 3.24
CA ALA A 67 4.65 -16.36 4.67
C ALA A 67 3.43 -16.73 5.51
N GLY A 68 2.31 -16.99 4.86
CA GLY A 68 1.13 -17.45 5.58
C GLY A 68 0.23 -16.36 6.12
N LEU A 69 0.38 -15.12 5.66
CA LEU A 69 -0.50 -14.08 6.11
C LEU A 69 -1.93 -14.39 5.70
N SER A 70 -2.88 -13.99 6.53
CA SER A 70 -4.27 -14.22 6.22
C SER A 70 -4.70 -13.42 5.01
N ALA A 71 -5.75 -13.88 4.35
CA ALA A 71 -6.29 -13.18 3.22
C ALA A 71 -6.76 -11.78 3.61
N SER A 72 -7.28 -11.63 4.82
CA SER A 72 -7.71 -10.31 5.32
C SER A 72 -6.54 -9.34 5.42
N SER A 73 -5.41 -9.81 5.94
CA SER A 73 -4.23 -8.97 6.07
C SER A 73 -3.70 -8.55 4.73
N ILE A 74 -3.70 -9.47 3.77
CA ILE A 74 -3.24 -9.15 2.42
C ILE A 74 -4.18 -8.16 1.75
N SER A 75 -5.49 -8.33 1.92
CA SER A 75 -6.46 -7.38 1.37
C SER A 75 -6.26 -5.99 1.96
N ARG A 76 -6.02 -5.92 3.28
CA ARG A 76 -5.78 -4.62 3.92
C ARG A 76 -4.51 -3.99 3.36
N PHE A 77 -3.45 -4.79 3.22
CA PHE A 77 -2.20 -4.27 2.64
C PHE A 77 -2.44 -3.73 1.24
N LEU A 78 -3.19 -4.47 0.41
CA LEU A 78 -3.46 -4.01 -0.95
C LEU A 78 -4.27 -2.73 -0.96
N SER A 79 -5.19 -2.57 -0.01
CA SER A 79 -5.93 -1.31 0.11
C SER A 79 -4.99 -0.16 0.43
N SER A 80 -4.04 -0.37 1.35
CA SER A 80 -3.10 0.69 1.71
C SER A 80 -2.22 1.05 0.52
N ILE A 81 -1.78 0.05 -0.23
CA ILE A 81 -0.93 0.27 -1.40
C ILE A 81 -1.67 1.04 -2.49
N LYS A 82 -2.90 0.63 -2.77
CA LYS A 82 -3.67 1.29 -3.81
C LYS A 82 -3.97 2.74 -3.45
N ASN A 83 -4.31 2.97 -2.20
CA ASN A 83 -4.53 4.34 -1.73
C ASN A 83 -3.26 5.17 -1.82
N PHE A 84 -2.13 4.58 -1.45
CA PHE A 84 -0.86 5.28 -1.46
C PHE A 84 -0.46 5.70 -2.87
N TYR A 85 -0.49 4.77 -3.83
CA TYR A 85 -0.06 5.09 -5.19
C TYR A 85 -1.06 6.00 -5.91
N THR A 86 -2.35 5.88 -5.59
CA THR A 86 -3.34 6.81 -6.10
C THR A 86 -3.06 8.22 -5.59
N TRP A 87 -2.71 8.33 -4.31
CA TRP A 87 -2.36 9.61 -3.71
C TRP A 87 -1.11 10.22 -4.38
N LEU A 88 -0.10 9.39 -4.65
CA LEU A 88 1.09 9.87 -5.35
C LEU A 88 0.73 10.42 -6.71
N GLU A 89 -0.12 9.71 -7.43
CA GLU A 89 -0.52 10.12 -8.76
C GLU A 89 -1.31 11.43 -8.71
N GLN A 90 -2.23 11.52 -7.78
CA GLN A 90 -3.06 12.71 -7.63
C GLN A 90 -2.25 13.94 -7.24
N ASN A 91 -1.15 13.76 -6.55
CA ASN A 91 -0.30 14.87 -6.12
C ASN A 91 0.88 15.07 -7.05
N HIS A 92 0.85 14.43 -8.20
CA HIS A 92 1.89 14.59 -9.22
C HIS A 92 3.28 14.23 -8.74
N LEU A 93 3.34 13.32 -7.76
CA LEU A 93 4.62 12.82 -7.28
C LEU A 93 5.07 11.63 -8.10
N ARG A 94 4.16 11.09 -8.88
CA ARG A 94 4.45 9.99 -9.79
C ARG A 94 3.43 10.05 -10.93
N ASP A 95 3.86 9.70 -12.14
CA ASP A 95 3.01 9.79 -13.31
C ASP A 95 2.11 8.59 -13.51
N ASP A 96 2.45 7.47 -12.92
CA ASP A 96 1.68 6.25 -13.12
C ASP A 96 1.34 5.62 -11.78
N ASN A 97 0.54 4.59 -11.83
CA ASN A 97 0.10 3.91 -10.62
C ASN A 97 0.40 2.41 -10.77
N PRO A 98 1.47 1.91 -10.14
CA PRO A 98 1.84 0.51 -10.31
C PRO A 98 0.85 -0.46 -9.69
N SER A 99 -0.03 0.02 -8.81
CA SER A 99 -1.02 -0.84 -8.17
C SER A 99 -2.31 -0.97 -8.98
N LYS A 100 -2.40 -0.24 -10.09
CA LYS A 100 -3.64 -0.20 -10.84
C LYS A 100 -4.09 -1.56 -11.34
N LEU A 101 -3.14 -2.39 -11.71
CA LEU A 101 -3.46 -3.70 -12.25
C LEU A 101 -3.37 -4.83 -11.24
N ILE A 102 -3.14 -4.50 -9.98
CA ILE A 102 -3.03 -5.51 -8.94
C ILE A 102 -4.41 -5.84 -8.41
N ASP A 103 -4.78 -7.10 -8.48
CA ASP A 103 -6.07 -7.54 -7.97
C ASP A 103 -5.95 -8.03 -6.55
N SER A 104 -7.03 -7.88 -5.81
CA SER A 104 -7.09 -8.46 -4.48
C SER A 104 -7.01 -9.97 -4.56
N PRO A 105 -6.57 -10.64 -3.49
CA PRO A 105 -6.58 -12.09 -3.48
C PRO A 105 -7.97 -12.61 -3.76
N LYS A 106 -7.99 -13.78 -4.30
CA LYS A 106 -9.24 -14.34 -4.74
C LYS A 106 -10.25 -14.55 -3.68
N LEU A 107 -9.85 -14.54 -2.46
CA LEU A 107 -10.78 -14.79 -1.41
C LEU A 107 -11.99 -13.93 -1.55
N GLY A 108 -11.79 -12.72 -1.93
CA GLY A 108 -12.88 -11.79 -1.99
C GLY A 108 -13.80 -12.08 -3.12
N ARG A 109 -13.29 -12.78 -4.06
CA ARG A 109 -14.04 -12.98 -5.18
C ARG A 109 -14.81 -14.17 -5.10
N ARG A 110 -14.51 -14.91 -4.40
CA ARG A 110 -15.22 -16.01 -4.38
C ARG A 110 -16.30 -15.95 -3.61
N LEU A 111 -16.51 -15.41 -3.64
CA LEU A 111 -17.39 -15.21 -3.12
C LEU A 111 -18.41 -15.04 -3.22
N PRO A 112 -18.48 -15.25 -3.32
CA PRO A 112 -19.37 -15.15 -3.38
C PRO A 112 -20.24 -15.09 -3.51
N LYS A 113 -20.02 -15.19 -3.61
CA LYS A 113 -20.63 -15.09 -3.95
C LYS A 113 -21.49 -15.06 -4.06
N ASN A 114 -21.31 -15.23 -3.93
CA ASN A 114 -22.01 -15.23 -4.22
C ASN A 114 -22.83 -15.19 -4.28
N LEU A 115 -22.65 -15.36 -4.09
CA LEU A 115 -23.35 -15.38 -4.35
C LEU A 115 -24.20 -15.37 -4.57
N ASN A 116 -24.23 -15.64 -4.50
CA ASN A 116 -24.98 -15.72 -4.83
C ASN A 116 -25.63 -15.74 -5.07
N GLU A 117 -25.34 -16.02 -5.05
CA GLU A 117 -25.77 -16.12 -5.40
C GLU A 117 -26.16 -16.12 -5.56
#